data_92cbc44efda265cad3b2d881f59b2fdc
#
_entry.id   92cbc44efda265cad3b2d881f59b2fdc
#
_cell.length_a   1.000
_cell.length_b   1.000
_cell.length_c   1.000
_cell.angle_alpha   90.00
_cell.angle_beta   90.00
_cell.angle_gamma   90.00
#
_symmetry.space_group_name_H-M   'P 1'
#
loop_
_entity.id
_entity.type
_entity.pdbx_description
1 polymer ?
#
loop_
_entity_poly.entity_id
_entity_poly.type
_entity_poly.pdbx_seq_one_letter_code
_entity_poly.pdbx_strand_id
1 'polypeptide(L)'
;MILLDTNTIIHYLKGRGSVAGRLQETSPRELAIPSVVAYEIERGTLKLGSARRRAIVSGLLAGMDQIPFDSEAAREAARIRAALEASGRSIAPMDLLIAGTAVSRGAVLVTANTKELSRIRGLRLANWTE
;
A
#
# COMPACT_ATOMS: atom_id res chain seq x y z
N MET A 1 6.62 11.71 0.38
CA MET A 1 5.99 10.65 -0.42
C MET A 1 4.96 9.92 0.43
N ILE A 2 3.82 9.68 -0.14
CA ILE A 2 2.70 8.99 0.51
C ILE A 2 2.36 7.77 -0.34
N LEU A 3 2.46 6.59 0.25
CA LEU A 3 2.14 5.33 -0.42
C LEU A 3 0.79 4.82 0.07
N LEU A 4 -0.04 4.36 -0.87
CA LEU A 4 -1.35 3.80 -0.55
C LEU A 4 -1.26 2.28 -0.58
N ASP A 5 -1.82 1.62 0.45
CA ASP A 5 -1.88 0.16 0.47
C ASP A 5 -3.10 -0.36 -0.29
N THR A 6 -3.17 -1.67 -0.43
CA THR A 6 -4.22 -2.35 -1.19
C THR A 6 -5.61 -2.04 -0.63
N ASN A 7 -5.80 -2.16 0.68
CA ASN A 7 -7.12 -1.94 1.29
C ASN A 7 -7.58 -0.50 1.16
N THR A 8 -6.67 0.46 1.23
CA THR A 8 -7.00 1.88 1.02
C THR A 8 -7.55 2.09 -0.39
N ILE A 9 -6.91 1.52 -1.40
CA ILE A 9 -7.39 1.59 -2.78
C ILE A 9 -8.76 0.93 -2.92
N ILE A 10 -8.95 -0.24 -2.30
CA ILE A 10 -10.23 -0.94 -2.32
C ILE A 10 -11.33 -0.09 -1.68
N HIS A 11 -11.06 0.55 -0.55
CA HIS A 11 -12.01 1.47 0.08
C HIS A 11 -12.39 2.62 -0.86
N TYR A 12 -11.39 3.19 -1.55
CA TYR A 12 -11.65 4.22 -2.54
C TYR A 12 -12.58 3.72 -3.65
N LEU A 13 -12.29 2.54 -4.20
CA LEU A 13 -13.07 1.95 -5.29
C LEU A 13 -14.51 1.64 -4.87
N LYS A 14 -14.74 1.36 -3.59
CA LYS A 14 -16.07 1.09 -3.05
C LYS A 14 -16.77 2.35 -2.51
N GLY A 15 -16.13 3.51 -2.61
CA GLY A 15 -16.68 4.76 -2.10
C GLY A 15 -16.82 4.80 -0.58
N ARG A 16 -15.98 4.06 0.14
CA ARG A 16 -16.05 3.96 1.60
C ARG A 16 -15.08 4.90 2.28
N GLY A 17 -15.46 5.37 3.47
CA GLY A 17 -14.62 6.20 4.31
C GLY A 17 -14.30 7.55 3.71
N SER A 18 -13.23 8.17 4.18
CA SER A 18 -12.79 9.49 3.76
C SER A 18 -11.65 9.46 2.74
N VAL A 19 -11.40 8.30 2.11
CA VAL A 19 -10.26 8.13 1.19
C VAL A 19 -10.34 9.10 0.01
N ALA A 20 -11.51 9.18 -0.63
CA ALA A 20 -11.70 10.07 -1.80
C ALA A 20 -11.41 11.53 -1.44
N GLY A 21 -11.91 12.00 -0.30
CA GLY A 21 -11.66 13.35 0.18
C GLY A 21 -10.20 13.61 0.45
N ARG A 22 -9.52 12.67 1.10
CA ARG A 22 -8.09 12.78 1.37
C ARG A 22 -7.26 12.82 0.10
N LEU A 23 -7.63 12.01 -0.90
CA LEU A 23 -6.95 12.02 -2.21
C LEU A 23 -7.09 13.37 -2.89
N GLN A 24 -8.27 13.99 -2.83
CA GLN A 24 -8.51 15.29 -3.41
C GLN A 24 -7.70 16.40 -2.74
N GLU A 25 -7.46 16.27 -1.44
CA GLU A 25 -6.69 17.24 -0.66
C GLU A 25 -5.18 17.08 -0.81
N THR A 26 -4.73 15.97 -1.39
CA THR A 26 -3.31 15.63 -1.47
C THR A 26 -2.79 15.89 -2.88
N SER A 27 -1.61 16.51 -2.98
CA SER A 27 -0.98 16.74 -4.28
C SER A 27 -0.68 15.39 -4.96
N PRO A 28 -1.06 15.21 -6.25
CA PRO A 28 -0.74 14.00 -7.00
C PRO A 28 0.75 13.67 -7.01
N ARG A 29 1.61 14.67 -6.90
CA ARG A 29 3.08 14.49 -6.89
C ARG A 29 3.55 13.75 -5.63
N GLU A 30 2.78 13.82 -4.55
CA GLU A 30 3.13 13.17 -3.30
C GLU A 30 2.61 11.73 -3.22
N LEU A 31 1.68 11.37 -4.11
CA LEU A 31 1.00 10.08 -4.08
C LEU A 31 1.69 9.06 -4.98
N ALA A 32 1.82 7.86 -4.48
CA ALA A 32 2.30 6.72 -5.26
C ALA A 32 1.75 5.43 -4.66
N ILE A 33 1.92 4.33 -5.37
CA ILE A 33 1.60 3.01 -4.85
C ILE A 33 2.80 2.09 -5.02
N PRO A 34 3.04 1.18 -4.09
CA PRO A 34 4.01 0.11 -4.31
C PRO A 34 3.57 -0.77 -5.50
N SER A 35 4.51 -1.24 -6.29
CA SER A 35 4.20 -2.19 -7.37
C SER A 35 3.51 -3.45 -6.85
N VAL A 36 3.82 -3.85 -5.62
CA VAL A 36 3.15 -4.96 -4.93
C VAL A 36 1.66 -4.68 -4.78
N VAL A 37 1.29 -3.43 -4.46
CA VAL A 37 -0.13 -3.03 -4.36
C VAL A 37 -0.80 -3.09 -5.73
N ALA A 38 -0.14 -2.58 -6.77
CA ALA A 38 -0.65 -2.67 -8.14
C ALA A 38 -0.91 -4.13 -8.53
N TYR A 39 0.01 -5.02 -8.21
CA TYR A 39 -0.16 -6.45 -8.43
C TYR A 39 -1.43 -6.99 -7.73
N GLU A 40 -1.62 -6.68 -6.47
CA GLU A 40 -2.77 -7.18 -5.73
C GLU A 40 -4.10 -6.66 -6.29
N ILE A 41 -4.13 -5.38 -6.65
CA ILE A 41 -5.33 -4.74 -7.21
C ILE A 41 -5.65 -5.36 -8.58
N GLU A 42 -4.66 -5.53 -9.44
CA GLU A 42 -4.87 -6.12 -10.76
C GLU A 42 -5.30 -7.58 -10.67
N ARG A 43 -4.68 -8.35 -9.78
CA ARG A 43 -5.07 -9.74 -9.54
C ARG A 43 -6.54 -9.84 -9.12
N GLY A 44 -6.95 -9.02 -8.17
CA GLY A 44 -8.33 -9.00 -7.71
C GLY A 44 -9.30 -8.60 -8.81
N THR A 45 -8.92 -7.65 -9.64
CA THR A 45 -9.72 -7.17 -10.76
C THR A 45 -9.89 -8.25 -11.82
N LEU A 46 -8.82 -8.96 -12.18
CA LEU A 46 -8.88 -10.06 -13.12
C LEU A 46 -9.76 -11.20 -12.61
N LYS A 47 -9.67 -11.51 -11.32
CA LYS A 47 -10.49 -12.54 -10.68
C LYS A 47 -11.98 -12.19 -10.73
N LEU A 48 -12.31 -10.91 -10.56
CA LEU A 48 -13.68 -10.44 -10.60
C LEU A 48 -14.30 -10.54 -12.00
N GLY A 49 -13.50 -10.39 -13.06
CA GLY A 49 -13.92 -10.54 -14.44
C GLY A 49 -14.82 -9.43 -14.97
N SER A 50 -14.90 -8.28 -14.31
CA SER A 50 -15.73 -7.15 -14.72
C SER A 50 -14.94 -6.20 -15.63
N ALA A 51 -15.42 -6.00 -16.87
CA ALA A 51 -14.80 -5.05 -17.80
C ALA A 51 -14.86 -3.62 -17.28
N ARG A 52 -15.97 -3.25 -16.61
CA ARG A 52 -16.11 -1.93 -16.02
C ARG A 52 -15.08 -1.70 -14.92
N ARG A 53 -14.90 -2.68 -14.03
CA ARG A 53 -13.93 -2.58 -12.95
C ARG A 53 -12.52 -2.48 -13.51
N ARG A 54 -12.19 -3.25 -14.55
CA ARG A 54 -10.87 -3.18 -15.18
C ARG A 54 -10.58 -1.80 -15.76
N ALA A 55 -11.57 -1.17 -16.39
CA ALA A 55 -11.40 0.18 -16.94
C ALA A 55 -11.13 1.20 -15.83
N ILE A 56 -11.86 1.12 -14.72
CA ILE A 56 -11.69 2.01 -13.57
C ILE A 56 -10.30 1.84 -12.96
N VAL A 57 -9.89 0.59 -12.73
CA VAL A 57 -8.59 0.27 -12.13
C VAL A 57 -7.45 0.70 -13.05
N SER A 58 -7.54 0.42 -14.36
CA SER A 58 -6.53 0.85 -15.32
C SER A 58 -6.35 2.36 -15.31
N GLY A 59 -7.44 3.12 -15.27
CA GLY A 59 -7.37 4.58 -15.20
C GLY A 59 -6.73 5.07 -13.91
N LEU A 60 -7.08 4.44 -12.79
CA LEU A 60 -6.52 4.78 -11.49
C LEU A 60 -5.00 4.53 -11.46
N LEU A 61 -4.57 3.34 -11.89
CA LEU A 61 -3.16 2.96 -11.87
C LEU A 61 -2.33 3.80 -12.86
N ALA A 62 -2.89 4.13 -14.02
CA ALA A 62 -2.21 4.97 -15.00
C ALA A 62 -1.94 6.38 -14.48
N GLY A 63 -2.77 6.87 -13.56
CA GLY A 63 -2.63 8.20 -12.97
C GLY A 63 -1.72 8.26 -11.75
N MET A 64 -1.16 7.14 -11.31
CA MET A 64 -0.30 7.07 -10.12
C MET A 64 1.08 6.53 -10.45
N ASP A 65 2.10 7.10 -9.81
CA ASP A 65 3.44 6.54 -9.86
C ASP A 65 3.46 5.20 -9.11
N GLN A 66 4.20 4.26 -9.63
CA GLN A 66 4.43 2.98 -8.97
C GLN A 66 5.87 2.91 -8.46
N ILE A 67 6.03 2.52 -7.21
CA ILE A 67 7.33 2.37 -6.59
C ILE A 67 7.72 0.89 -6.64
N PRO A 68 8.80 0.54 -7.33
CA PRO A 68 9.18 -0.87 -7.48
C PRO A 68 9.67 -1.49 -6.18
N PHE A 69 9.45 -2.80 -6.06
CA PHE A 69 10.07 -3.59 -5.01
C PHE A 69 11.51 -3.92 -5.46
N ASP A 70 12.39 -2.96 -5.25
CA ASP A 70 13.79 -3.06 -5.67
C ASP A 70 14.67 -3.69 -4.58
N SER A 71 16.00 -3.68 -4.80
CA SER A 71 16.92 -4.30 -3.86
C SER A 71 16.91 -3.63 -2.48
N GLU A 72 16.70 -2.32 -2.40
CA GLU A 72 16.60 -1.62 -1.12
C GLU A 72 15.32 -2.01 -0.38
N ALA A 73 14.19 -2.07 -1.10
CA ALA A 73 12.94 -2.52 -0.53
C ALA A 73 13.05 -3.96 -0.03
N ALA A 74 13.73 -4.82 -0.78
CA ALA A 74 13.95 -6.22 -0.39
C ALA A 74 14.76 -6.33 0.90
N ARG A 75 15.82 -5.54 1.03
CA ARG A 75 16.63 -5.53 2.27
C ARG A 75 15.80 -5.05 3.47
N GLU A 76 15.01 -4.00 3.28
CA GLU A 76 14.16 -3.48 4.36
C GLU A 76 13.08 -4.48 4.76
N ALA A 77 12.44 -5.14 3.79
CA ALA A 77 11.44 -6.17 4.08
C ALA A 77 12.06 -7.34 4.85
N ALA A 78 13.25 -7.77 4.46
CA ALA A 78 13.96 -8.86 5.15
C ALA A 78 14.31 -8.47 6.59
N ARG A 79 14.80 -7.25 6.79
CA ARG A 79 15.12 -6.73 8.12
C ARG A 79 13.88 -6.67 9.01
N ILE A 80 12.77 -6.17 8.47
CA ILE A 80 11.50 -6.07 9.18
C ILE A 80 11.03 -7.47 9.60
N ARG A 81 11.04 -8.42 8.68
CA ARG A 81 10.62 -9.78 8.96
C ARG A 81 11.47 -10.43 10.05
N ALA A 82 12.78 -10.29 9.96
CA ALA A 82 13.70 -10.85 10.94
C ALA A 82 13.44 -10.28 12.34
N ALA A 83 13.20 -8.96 12.43
CA ALA A 83 12.91 -8.32 13.71
C ALA A 83 11.58 -8.81 14.31
N LEU A 84 10.56 -8.97 13.49
CA LEU A 84 9.26 -9.47 13.93
C LEU A 84 9.37 -10.92 14.40
N GLU A 85 10.06 -11.77 13.66
CA GLU A 85 10.28 -13.18 14.02
C GLU A 85 11.03 -13.28 15.35
N ALA A 86 12.03 -12.42 15.56
CA ALA A 86 12.79 -12.41 16.81
C ALA A 86 11.91 -12.07 18.02
N SER A 87 10.82 -11.32 17.83
CA SER A 87 9.86 -10.98 18.88
C SER A 87 8.63 -11.90 18.88
N GLY A 88 8.68 -13.01 18.13
CA GLY A 88 7.58 -13.98 18.06
C GLY A 88 6.35 -13.46 17.32
N ARG A 89 6.51 -12.49 16.45
CA ARG A 89 5.40 -11.89 15.71
C ARG A 89 5.52 -12.16 14.22
N SER A 90 4.39 -12.07 13.54
CA SER A 90 4.35 -12.19 12.08
C SER A 90 3.30 -11.24 11.51
N ILE A 91 3.50 -10.85 10.25
CA ILE A 91 2.48 -10.15 9.47
C ILE A 91 2.41 -10.82 8.10
N ALA A 92 1.33 -10.57 7.36
CA ALA A 92 1.14 -11.19 6.05
C ALA A 92 2.31 -10.86 5.11
N PRO A 93 2.75 -11.82 4.27
CA PRO A 93 3.89 -11.60 3.38
C PRO A 93 3.77 -10.36 2.49
N MET A 94 2.59 -10.12 1.91
CA MET A 94 2.39 -8.92 1.06
C MET A 94 2.57 -7.64 1.87
N ASP A 95 2.09 -7.60 3.11
CA ASP A 95 2.26 -6.43 3.97
C ASP A 95 3.72 -6.18 4.30
N LEU A 96 4.53 -7.23 4.43
CA LEU A 96 5.98 -7.10 4.60
C LEU A 96 6.62 -6.42 3.40
N LEU A 97 6.23 -6.81 2.19
CA LEU A 97 6.78 -6.24 0.96
C LEU A 97 6.34 -4.78 0.80
N ILE A 98 5.10 -4.47 1.12
CA ILE A 98 4.57 -3.10 1.08
C ILE A 98 5.32 -2.24 2.11
N ALA A 99 5.45 -2.73 3.34
CA ALA A 99 6.16 -2.02 4.40
C ALA A 99 7.64 -1.79 4.06
N GLY A 100 8.30 -2.79 3.51
CA GLY A 100 9.69 -2.68 3.06
C GLY A 100 9.86 -1.60 2.00
N THR A 101 8.92 -1.53 1.07
CA THR A 101 8.91 -0.48 0.04
C THR A 101 8.79 0.90 0.69
N ALA A 102 7.84 1.07 1.61
CA ALA A 102 7.60 2.34 2.28
C ALA A 102 8.82 2.78 3.10
N VAL A 103 9.39 1.89 3.89
CA VAL A 103 10.56 2.20 4.72
C VAL A 103 11.76 2.57 3.85
N SER A 104 11.99 1.86 2.76
CA SER A 104 13.11 2.12 1.85
C SER A 104 13.06 3.52 1.23
N ARG A 105 11.88 4.10 1.13
CA ARG A 105 11.68 5.43 0.55
C ARG A 105 11.45 6.52 1.60
N GLY A 106 11.44 6.17 2.88
CA GLY A 106 11.09 7.11 3.93
C GLY A 106 9.67 7.66 3.79
N ALA A 107 8.76 6.88 3.21
CA ALA A 107 7.42 7.30 2.89
C ALA A 107 6.45 7.04 4.04
N VAL A 108 5.35 7.78 4.06
CA VAL A 108 4.19 7.48 4.91
C VAL A 108 3.35 6.43 4.20
N LEU A 109 3.00 5.36 4.89
CA LEU A 109 2.10 4.33 4.36
C LEU A 109 0.69 4.57 4.87
N VAL A 110 -0.23 4.78 3.95
CA VAL A 110 -1.66 4.92 4.26
C VAL A 110 -2.28 3.52 4.26
N THR A 111 -2.79 3.11 5.42
CA THR A 111 -3.31 1.76 5.63
C THR A 111 -4.41 1.77 6.68
N ALA A 112 -5.35 0.85 6.57
CA ALA A 112 -6.32 0.58 7.61
C ALA A 112 -5.78 -0.39 8.66
N ASN A 113 -4.71 -1.13 8.32
CA ASN A 113 -4.11 -2.14 9.20
C ASN A 113 -3.04 -1.54 10.12
N THR A 114 -3.37 -0.47 10.80
CA THR A 114 -2.43 0.24 11.68
C THR A 114 -2.04 -0.59 12.89
N LYS A 115 -2.94 -1.45 13.38
CA LYS A 115 -2.67 -2.29 14.55
C LYS A 115 -1.46 -3.21 14.33
N GLU A 116 -1.43 -3.94 13.23
CA GLU A 116 -0.32 -4.84 12.92
C GLU A 116 0.91 -4.10 12.44
N LEU A 117 0.74 -3.13 11.56
CA LEU A 117 1.87 -2.44 10.95
C LEU A 117 2.57 -1.47 11.90
N SER A 118 1.92 -1.05 12.98
CA SER A 118 2.56 -0.25 14.02
C SER A 118 3.67 -1.01 14.76
N ARG A 119 3.72 -2.33 14.61
CA ARG A 119 4.80 -3.16 15.17
C ARG A 119 6.13 -2.96 14.45
N ILE A 120 6.11 -2.33 13.29
CA ILE A 120 7.30 -2.15 12.45
C ILE A 120 7.97 -0.84 12.82
N ARG A 121 9.20 -0.95 13.36
CA ARG A 121 10.00 0.22 13.72
C ARG A 121 10.46 0.96 12.46
N GLY A 122 10.30 2.28 12.45
CA GLY A 122 10.71 3.12 11.35
C GLY A 122 9.67 3.31 10.26
N LEU A 123 8.50 2.67 10.39
CA LEU A 123 7.41 2.84 9.44
C LEU A 123 6.43 3.91 9.95
N ARG A 124 6.19 4.92 9.11
CA ARG A 124 5.20 5.96 9.41
C ARG A 124 3.87 5.59 8.78
N LEU A 125 2.81 5.69 9.55
CA LEU A 125 1.47 5.25 9.15
C LEU A 125 0.46 6.39 9.20
N ALA A 126 -0.55 6.30 8.32
CA ALA A 126 -1.75 7.13 8.38
C ALA A 126 -2.94 6.26 8.00
N ASN A 127 -4.10 6.55 8.54
CA ASN A 127 -5.34 5.84 8.21
C ASN A 127 -6.35 6.82 7.62
N TRP A 128 -6.73 6.61 6.37
CA TRP A 128 -7.69 7.44 5.64
C TRP A 128 -9.09 6.81 5.54
N THR A 129 -9.27 5.64 6.15
CA THR A 129 -10.57 4.93 6.09
C THR A 129 -11.51 5.33 7.23
N GLU A 130 -11.02 6.08 8.17
CA GLU A 130 -11.81 6.57 9.30
C GLU A 130 -12.60 7.84 8.98
#